data_e3a794989fd3c461153c6fc49a82880c
#
_entry.id   e3a794989fd3c461153c6fc49a82880c
#
_cell.length_a   1.000
_cell.length_b   1.000
_cell.length_c   1.000
_cell.angle_alpha   90.00
_cell.angle_beta   90.00
_cell.angle_gamma   90.00
#
_symmetry.space_group_name_H-M   'P 1'
#
loop_
_entity.id
_entity.type
_entity.pdbx_description
1 polymer ?
#
loop_
_entity_poly.entity_id
_entity_poly.type
_entity_poly.pdbx_seq_one_letter_code
_entity_poly.pdbx_strand_id
1 'polypeptide(L)'
;ICGSCSMNINGKNGLACTTAIEDCKGDVTITPLPHMEVIKDLVPDFKHFYAQYASIKPWLQTVTPTPSGKERLQSPEDRAKLDGLY
;
A
#
# COMPACT_ATOMS: atom_id res chain seq x y z
N ILE A 1 0.40 9.24 -4.63
CA ILE A 1 -0.37 8.91 -3.42
C ILE A 1 -1.38 7.81 -3.68
N CYS A 2 -2.14 7.90 -4.79
CA CYS A 2 -3.22 6.93 -5.07
C CYS A 2 -2.72 5.60 -5.66
N GLY A 3 -1.54 5.56 -6.26
CA GLY A 3 -0.96 4.35 -6.86
C GLY A 3 -1.59 3.88 -8.17
N SER A 4 -2.58 4.58 -8.73
CA SER A 4 -3.30 4.13 -9.94
C SER A 4 -2.43 4.06 -11.20
N CYS A 5 -1.31 4.77 -11.23
CA CYS A 5 -0.33 4.73 -12.31
C CYS A 5 0.91 3.88 -11.97
N SER A 6 0.81 2.97 -11.01
CA SER A 6 1.90 2.08 -10.64
C SER A 6 2.19 1.10 -11.76
N MET A 7 3.44 1.02 -12.19
CA MET A 7 3.90 0.14 -13.25
C MET A 7 5.41 -0.10 -13.13
N ASN A 8 5.93 -0.99 -13.92
CA ASN A 8 7.37 -1.17 -14.01
C ASN A 8 7.91 -0.33 -15.19
N ILE A 9 8.79 0.59 -14.89
CA ILE A 9 9.42 1.51 -15.85
C ILE A 9 10.91 1.20 -15.91
N ASN A 10 11.40 0.78 -17.05
CA ASN A 10 12.80 0.42 -17.26
C ASN A 10 13.35 -0.57 -16.21
N GLY A 11 12.55 -1.57 -15.82
CA GLY A 11 12.93 -2.58 -14.84
C GLY A 11 12.72 -2.18 -13.38
N LYS A 12 12.24 -0.97 -13.08
CA LYS A 12 11.96 -0.49 -11.71
C LYS A 12 10.48 -0.23 -11.52
N ASN A 13 9.94 -0.67 -10.38
CA ASN A 13 8.58 -0.32 -10.00
C ASN A 13 8.51 1.15 -9.59
N GLY A 14 7.53 1.86 -10.11
CA GLY A 14 7.37 3.28 -9.86
C GLY A 14 5.99 3.78 -10.24
N LEU A 15 5.81 5.09 -10.07
CA LEU A 15 4.59 5.80 -10.45
C LEU A 15 4.86 6.61 -11.71
N ALA A 16 4.09 6.40 -12.77
CA ALA A 16 4.29 7.13 -14.02
C ALA A 16 4.10 8.65 -13.84
N CYS A 17 3.19 9.07 -12.97
CA CYS A 17 2.93 10.50 -12.73
C CYS A 17 4.08 11.25 -12.02
N THR A 18 5.00 10.55 -11.38
CA THR A 18 6.15 11.14 -10.68
C THR A 18 7.50 10.82 -11.35
N THR A 19 7.48 10.06 -12.45
CA THR A 19 8.68 9.70 -13.19
C THR A 19 8.88 10.69 -14.33
N ALA A 20 9.95 11.46 -14.29
CA ALA A 20 10.30 12.37 -15.37
C ALA A 20 10.88 11.58 -16.56
N ILE A 21 10.49 11.95 -17.76
CA ILE A 21 11.03 11.32 -18.99
C ILE A 21 12.53 11.54 -19.10
N GLU A 22 13.02 12.65 -18.61
CA GLU A 22 14.45 13.02 -18.58
C GLU A 22 15.29 12.04 -17.75
N ASP A 23 14.69 11.42 -16.74
CA ASP A 23 15.35 10.40 -15.93
C ASP A 23 15.45 9.05 -16.65
N CYS A 24 14.67 8.85 -17.72
CA CYS A 24 14.68 7.67 -18.54
C CYS A 24 15.73 7.80 -19.65
N LYS A 25 16.88 7.22 -19.44
CA LYS A 25 17.94 7.24 -20.46
C LYS A 25 17.61 6.26 -21.60
N GLY A 26 17.42 6.80 -22.81
CA GLY A 26 17.11 6.02 -24.01
C GLY A 26 15.63 5.64 -24.14
N ASP A 27 15.36 4.47 -24.71
CA ASP A 27 14.01 3.98 -24.92
C ASP A 27 13.33 3.65 -23.58
N VAL A 28 12.07 4.04 -23.45
CA VAL A 28 11.28 3.77 -22.23
C VAL A 28 10.50 2.47 -22.42
N THR A 29 10.85 1.47 -21.63
CA THR A 29 10.11 0.21 -21.58
C THR A 29 9.15 0.22 -20.38
N ILE A 30 7.86 0.02 -20.67
CA ILE A 30 6.81 -0.01 -19.65
C ILE A 30 6.19 -1.40 -19.65
N THR A 31 6.13 -2.00 -18.45
CA THR A 31 5.51 -3.30 -18.22
C THR A 31 4.60 -3.24 -17.00
N PRO A 32 3.62 -4.15 -16.86
CA PRO A 32 2.80 -4.20 -15.66
C PRO A 32 3.65 -4.51 -14.42
N LEU A 33 3.10 -4.24 -13.24
CA LEU A 33 3.73 -4.61 -11.98
C LEU A 33 4.04 -6.12 -11.98
N PRO A 34 5.27 -6.52 -11.59
CA PRO A 34 5.70 -7.92 -11.62
C PRO A 34 5.02 -8.75 -10.53
N HIS A 35 5.11 -10.08 -10.66
CA HIS A 35 4.61 -11.06 -9.68
C HIS A 35 3.08 -11.06 -9.47
N MET A 36 2.33 -10.55 -10.43
CA MET A 36 0.87 -10.58 -10.47
C MET A 36 0.42 -11.08 -11.84
N GLU A 37 -0.73 -11.73 -11.89
CA GLU A 37 -1.34 -12.09 -13.18
C GLU A 37 -1.79 -10.83 -13.91
N VAL A 38 -1.59 -10.79 -15.23
CA VAL A 38 -2.00 -9.66 -16.06
C VAL A 38 -3.40 -9.93 -16.61
N ILE A 39 -4.34 -9.05 -16.29
CA ILE A 39 -5.70 -9.11 -16.85
C ILE A 39 -5.67 -8.64 -18.29
N LYS A 40 -5.09 -7.46 -18.52
CA LYS A 40 -4.95 -6.86 -19.84
C LYS A 40 -3.94 -5.70 -19.79
N ASP A 41 -3.10 -5.60 -20.79
CA ASP A 41 -2.12 -4.52 -20.95
C ASP A 41 -1.29 -4.28 -19.68
N LEU A 42 -1.43 -3.13 -19.04
CA LEU A 42 -0.75 -2.75 -17.80
C LEU A 42 -1.58 -3.02 -16.53
N VAL A 43 -2.70 -3.71 -16.65
CA VAL A 43 -3.63 -3.97 -15.53
C VAL A 43 -3.37 -5.34 -14.92
N PRO A 44 -2.73 -5.43 -13.74
CA PRO A 44 -2.55 -6.69 -13.02
C PRO A 44 -3.76 -7.05 -12.15
N ASP A 45 -3.90 -8.33 -11.82
CA ASP A 45 -4.91 -8.83 -10.88
C ASP A 45 -4.41 -8.72 -9.43
N PHE A 46 -5.09 -7.91 -8.64
CA PHE A 46 -4.79 -7.67 -7.23
C PHE A 46 -5.48 -8.64 -6.25
N LYS A 47 -6.22 -9.64 -6.73
CA LYS A 47 -6.98 -10.53 -5.83
C LYS A 47 -6.08 -11.20 -4.79
N HIS A 48 -4.95 -11.74 -5.20
CA HIS A 48 -4.02 -12.39 -4.29
C HIS A 48 -3.43 -11.40 -3.29
N PHE A 49 -3.04 -10.21 -3.75
CA PHE A 49 -2.53 -9.14 -2.90
C PHE A 49 -3.54 -8.76 -1.80
N TYR A 50 -4.80 -8.55 -2.15
CA TYR A 50 -5.83 -8.21 -1.17
C TYR A 50 -6.21 -9.38 -0.26
N ALA A 51 -6.10 -10.62 -0.73
CA ALA A 51 -6.29 -11.79 0.12
C ALA A 51 -5.20 -11.87 1.21
N GLN A 52 -3.95 -11.60 0.86
CA GLN A 52 -2.86 -11.53 1.82
C GLN A 52 -3.06 -10.37 2.82
N TYR A 53 -3.42 -9.19 2.35
CA TYR A 53 -3.75 -8.05 3.20
C TYR A 53 -4.87 -8.40 4.20
N ALA A 54 -5.95 -9.00 3.73
CA ALA A 54 -7.07 -9.39 4.58
C ALA A 54 -6.68 -10.46 5.62
N SER A 55 -5.75 -11.35 5.29
CA SER A 55 -5.33 -12.44 6.19
C SER A 55 -4.62 -11.94 7.44
N ILE A 56 -3.84 -10.87 7.34
CA ILE A 56 -3.11 -10.29 8.47
C ILE A 56 -3.94 -9.30 9.29
N LYS A 57 -5.13 -8.90 8.80
CA LYS A 57 -6.07 -7.99 9.49
C LYS A 57 -5.37 -6.74 10.07
N PRO A 58 -4.70 -5.90 9.26
CA PRO A 58 -3.84 -4.83 9.76
C PRO A 58 -4.61 -3.62 10.33
N TRP A 59 -5.92 -3.65 10.27
CA TRP A 59 -6.78 -2.62 10.83
C TRP A 59 -6.91 -2.76 12.34
N LEU A 60 -7.28 -1.68 12.99
CA LEU A 60 -7.51 -1.65 14.43
C LEU A 60 -8.64 -2.61 14.82
N GLN A 61 -8.36 -3.55 15.72
CA GLN A 61 -9.32 -4.52 16.21
C GLN A 61 -9.59 -4.27 17.69
N THR A 62 -10.86 -4.15 18.07
CA THR A 62 -11.27 -3.95 19.45
C THR A 62 -12.24 -5.04 19.88
N VAL A 63 -12.02 -5.60 21.06
CA VAL A 63 -12.87 -6.64 21.65
C VAL A 63 -13.99 -6.09 22.52
N THR A 64 -13.90 -4.82 22.93
CA THR A 64 -14.89 -4.16 23.77
C THR A 64 -15.63 -3.07 23.00
N PRO A 65 -16.93 -2.89 23.21
CA PRO A 65 -17.66 -1.81 22.56
C PRO A 65 -17.10 -0.45 22.96
N THR A 66 -17.18 0.51 22.04
CA THR A 66 -16.81 1.90 22.34
C THR A 66 -17.80 2.47 23.37
N PRO A 67 -17.32 3.16 24.42
CA PRO A 67 -18.20 3.83 25.37
C PRO A 67 -19.13 4.80 24.64
N SER A 68 -20.42 4.79 25.02
CA SER A 68 -21.41 5.66 24.39
C SER A 68 -21.06 7.14 24.63
N GLY A 69 -20.98 7.91 23.51
CA GLY A 69 -20.73 9.34 23.54
C GLY A 69 -19.34 9.79 23.98
N LYS A 70 -18.37 8.85 24.03
CA LYS A 70 -16.99 9.16 24.45
C LYS A 70 -15.98 8.41 23.58
N GLU A 71 -14.80 8.99 23.46
CA GLU A 71 -13.64 8.33 22.89
C GLU A 71 -13.09 7.25 23.83
N ARG A 72 -12.35 6.28 23.26
CA ARG A 72 -11.54 5.38 24.07
C ARG A 72 -10.34 6.14 24.59
N LEU A 73 -10.19 6.15 25.89
CA LEU A 73 -9.02 6.75 26.54
C LEU A 73 -7.89 5.72 26.54
N GLN A 74 -6.70 6.16 26.16
CA GLN A 74 -5.47 5.40 26.28
C GLN A 74 -4.76 5.81 27.57
N SER A 75 -4.31 4.82 28.36
CA SER A 75 -3.51 5.13 29.55
C SER A 75 -2.12 5.63 29.18
N PRO A 76 -1.45 6.43 30.02
CA PRO A 76 -0.05 6.81 29.80
C PRO A 76 0.88 5.61 29.65
N GLU A 77 0.63 4.54 30.40
CA GLU A 77 1.40 3.29 30.32
C GLU A 77 1.25 2.59 28.97
N ASP A 78 0.04 2.55 28.42
CA ASP A 78 -0.20 1.97 27.10
C ASP A 78 0.38 2.85 25.99
N ARG A 79 0.30 4.16 26.13
CA ARG A 79 0.92 5.09 25.19
C ARG A 79 2.42 4.92 25.16
N ALA A 80 3.07 4.78 26.30
CA ALA A 80 4.51 4.62 26.40
C ALA A 80 5.03 3.37 25.67
N LYS A 81 4.22 2.31 25.56
CA LYS A 81 4.57 1.10 24.80
C LYS A 81 4.69 1.33 23.29
N LEU A 82 4.06 2.37 22.77
CA LEU A 82 4.05 2.70 21.35
C LEU A 82 5.09 3.77 20.98
N ASP A 83 5.61 4.49 21.97
CA ASP A 83 6.60 5.53 21.73
C ASP A 83 7.89 4.92 21.18
N GLY A 84 8.34 5.46 20.05
CA GLY A 84 9.57 5.00 19.39
C GLY A 84 9.43 3.78 18.50
N LEU A 85 8.21 3.30 18.21
CA LEU A 85 7.98 2.17 17.30
C LEU A 85 7.81 2.57 15.83
N TYR A 86 7.89 3.86 15.48
CA TYR A 86 7.71 4.41 14.12
C TYR A 86 8.68 5.55 13.84
#